data_505051c8b146224f453c2a3f96c9a53d
#
_entry.id   505051c8b146224f453c2a3f96c9a53d
#
_cell.length_a   1.000
_cell.length_b   1.000
_cell.length_c   1.000
_cell.angle_alpha   90.00
_cell.angle_beta   90.00
_cell.angle_gamma   90.00
#
_symmetry.space_group_name_H-M   'P 1'
#
loop_
_entity.id
_entity.type
_entity.pdbx_description
1 polymer ?
#
loop_
_entity_poly.entity_id
_entity_poly.type
_entity_poly.pdbx_seq_one_letter_code
_entity_poly.pdbx_strand_id
1 'polypeptide(L)'
;NEYQLLVAVILSAQCTDVRVNIVTKDFFEIIKTPADMRKLTLKEVETYVKSTGFYKNKAKNLKLNAEQLLERHDDKVPNTMAELTELAGVGRKTANVMLGDIWGISEGIVVDTHVRRLSNLIGLVDNQNPEIIERELMKVIPKKNWYEYSHFLILHGRDKCIARRPKCQECEINSVCKYYENLIKKQKI
;
A
#
# COMPACT_ATOMS: atom_id res chain seq x y z
N ASN A 1 -15.35 -7.99 -2.00
CA ASN A 1 -15.32 -8.45 -0.60
C ASN A 1 -13.90 -8.36 -0.02
N GLU A 2 -13.75 -8.63 1.28
CA GLU A 2 -12.50 -8.54 2.04
C GLU A 2 -11.39 -9.43 1.47
N TYR A 3 -11.72 -10.66 1.12
CA TYR A 3 -10.74 -11.58 0.53
C TYR A 3 -10.25 -11.11 -0.85
N GLN A 4 -11.15 -10.64 -1.69
CA GLN A 4 -10.78 -10.09 -3.00
C GLN A 4 -9.91 -8.83 -2.85
N LEU A 5 -10.18 -7.98 -1.87
CA LEU A 5 -9.31 -6.84 -1.58
C LEU A 5 -7.91 -7.31 -1.13
N LEU A 6 -7.83 -8.30 -0.24
CA LEU A 6 -6.53 -8.88 0.17
C LEU A 6 -5.73 -9.40 -1.02
N VAL A 7 -6.38 -10.15 -1.93
CA VAL A 7 -5.77 -10.62 -3.18
C VAL A 7 -5.27 -9.45 -4.03
N ALA A 8 -6.09 -8.41 -4.23
CA ALA A 8 -5.71 -7.23 -5.01
C ALA A 8 -4.50 -6.50 -4.39
N VAL A 9 -4.46 -6.35 -3.07
CA VAL A 9 -3.35 -5.67 -2.37
C VAL A 9 -2.06 -6.50 -2.46
N ILE A 10 -2.13 -7.83 -2.35
CA ILE A 10 -0.97 -8.70 -2.58
C ILE A 10 -0.46 -8.56 -4.03
N LEU A 11 -1.37 -8.50 -5.00
CA LEU A 11 -1.01 -8.32 -6.40
C LEU A 11 -0.43 -6.94 -6.71
N SER A 12 -0.77 -5.90 -5.94
CA SER A 12 -0.29 -4.52 -6.13
C SER A 12 1.20 -4.33 -5.79
N ALA A 13 1.83 -5.27 -5.10
CA ALA A 13 3.26 -5.21 -4.81
C ALA A 13 4.09 -5.09 -6.11
N GLN A 14 4.78 -3.94 -6.28
CA GLN A 14 5.55 -3.62 -7.49
C GLN A 14 4.74 -3.73 -8.80
N CYS A 15 3.44 -3.41 -8.74
CA CYS A 15 2.53 -3.41 -9.88
C CYS A 15 1.65 -2.15 -9.82
N THR A 16 1.25 -1.63 -10.98
CA THR A 16 0.35 -0.48 -11.02
C THR A 16 -1.09 -0.87 -10.73
N ASP A 17 -1.85 0.01 -10.08
CA ASP A 17 -3.27 -0.20 -9.77
C ASP A 17 -4.08 -0.52 -11.04
N VAL A 18 -3.79 0.18 -12.16
CA VAL A 18 -4.43 -0.07 -13.46
C VAL A 18 -4.23 -1.52 -13.90
N ARG A 19 -3.00 -2.05 -13.76
CA ARG A 19 -2.72 -3.44 -14.16
C ARG A 19 -3.40 -4.43 -13.22
N VAL A 20 -3.40 -4.17 -11.92
CA VAL A 20 -4.10 -5.01 -10.95
C VAL A 20 -5.59 -5.06 -11.29
N ASN A 21 -6.23 -3.92 -11.53
CA ASN A 21 -7.65 -3.84 -11.86
C ASN A 21 -8.01 -4.62 -13.15
N ILE A 22 -7.14 -4.60 -14.16
CA ILE A 22 -7.34 -5.38 -15.39
C ILE A 22 -7.30 -6.88 -15.08
N VAL A 23 -6.29 -7.32 -14.33
CA VAL A 23 -6.10 -8.75 -14.01
C VAL A 23 -7.21 -9.27 -13.08
N THR A 24 -7.59 -8.49 -12.09
CA THR A 24 -8.58 -8.92 -11.09
C THR A 24 -10.00 -8.95 -11.64
N LYS A 25 -10.30 -8.24 -12.73
CA LYS A 25 -11.63 -8.26 -13.34
C LYS A 25 -12.10 -9.68 -13.65
N ASP A 26 -11.34 -10.41 -14.43
CA ASP A 26 -11.68 -11.78 -14.83
C ASP A 26 -11.39 -12.77 -13.69
N PHE A 27 -10.31 -12.53 -12.94
CA PHE A 27 -9.92 -13.41 -11.84
C PHE A 27 -10.95 -13.44 -10.72
N PHE A 28 -11.61 -12.32 -10.41
CA PHE A 28 -12.62 -12.22 -9.36
C PHE A 28 -14.00 -12.79 -9.74
N GLU A 29 -14.20 -13.12 -11.01
CA GLU A 29 -15.37 -13.89 -11.42
C GLU A 29 -15.31 -15.35 -10.90
N ILE A 30 -14.09 -15.89 -10.81
CA ILE A 30 -13.86 -17.28 -10.41
C ILE A 30 -13.41 -17.44 -8.97
N ILE A 31 -12.80 -16.43 -8.35
CA ILE A 31 -12.39 -16.44 -6.95
C ILE A 31 -13.19 -15.41 -6.14
N LYS A 32 -14.01 -15.89 -5.23
CA LYS A 32 -14.77 -15.04 -4.29
C LYS A 32 -14.40 -15.32 -2.85
N THR A 33 -13.87 -16.52 -2.59
CA THR A 33 -13.49 -17.01 -1.27
C THR A 33 -12.12 -17.70 -1.30
N PRO A 34 -11.44 -17.86 -0.15
CA PRO A 34 -10.27 -18.72 0.00
C PRO A 34 -10.49 -20.14 -0.53
N ALA A 35 -11.69 -20.69 -0.32
CA ALA A 35 -12.04 -22.03 -0.81
C ALA A 35 -12.02 -22.11 -2.35
N ASP A 36 -12.41 -21.05 -3.07
CA ASP A 36 -12.32 -21.02 -4.53
C ASP A 36 -10.87 -20.99 -4.99
N MET A 37 -10.03 -20.19 -4.35
CA MET A 37 -8.59 -20.16 -4.64
C MET A 37 -7.93 -21.53 -4.43
N ARG A 38 -8.34 -22.28 -3.39
CA ARG A 38 -7.83 -23.61 -3.11
C ARG A 38 -8.13 -24.60 -4.23
N LYS A 39 -9.27 -24.49 -4.92
CA LYS A 39 -9.66 -25.38 -6.04
C LYS A 39 -8.76 -25.21 -7.27
N LEU A 40 -8.19 -24.03 -7.48
CA LEU A 40 -7.32 -23.77 -8.62
C LEU A 40 -5.95 -24.41 -8.42
N THR A 41 -5.36 -24.92 -9.49
CA THR A 41 -3.96 -25.32 -9.50
C THR A 41 -3.03 -24.09 -9.46
N LEU A 42 -1.81 -24.25 -8.98
CA LEU A 42 -0.82 -23.18 -8.98
C LEU A 42 -0.62 -22.57 -10.39
N LYS A 43 -0.61 -23.43 -11.43
CA LYS A 43 -0.42 -23.00 -12.81
C LYS A 43 -1.58 -22.17 -13.35
N GLU A 44 -2.81 -22.46 -12.96
CA GLU A 44 -3.97 -21.65 -13.30
C GLU A 44 -3.86 -20.26 -12.64
N VAL A 45 -3.54 -20.19 -11.34
CA VAL A 45 -3.32 -18.91 -10.65
C VAL A 45 -2.20 -18.11 -11.32
N GLU A 46 -1.05 -18.76 -11.64
CA GLU A 46 0.05 -18.11 -12.36
C GLU A 46 -0.41 -17.51 -13.70
N THR A 47 -1.27 -18.21 -14.42
CA THR A 47 -1.79 -17.74 -15.72
C THR A 47 -2.59 -16.46 -15.58
N TYR A 48 -3.50 -16.38 -14.59
CA TYR A 48 -4.28 -15.18 -14.32
C TYR A 48 -3.40 -13.98 -13.92
N VAL A 49 -2.46 -14.21 -13.00
CA VAL A 49 -1.67 -13.10 -12.43
C VAL A 49 -0.37 -12.79 -13.18
N LYS A 50 -0.10 -13.44 -14.31
CA LYS A 50 1.15 -13.37 -15.06
C LYS A 50 1.65 -11.96 -15.34
N SER A 51 0.75 -11.05 -15.67
CA SER A 51 1.10 -9.68 -16.06
C SER A 51 1.35 -8.72 -14.87
N THR A 52 1.26 -9.20 -13.61
CA THR A 52 1.45 -8.35 -12.42
C THR A 52 2.92 -8.24 -11.96
N GLY A 53 3.87 -8.88 -12.66
CA GLY A 53 5.26 -8.99 -12.23
C GLY A 53 5.44 -9.92 -11.01
N PHE A 54 6.61 -10.55 -10.89
CA PHE A 54 6.90 -11.54 -9.83
C PHE A 54 5.78 -12.59 -9.62
N TYR A 55 5.05 -12.87 -10.67
CA TYR A 55 3.79 -13.61 -10.66
C TYR A 55 3.89 -15.00 -10.03
N LYS A 56 5.02 -15.71 -10.19
CA LYS A 56 5.22 -17.04 -9.58
C LYS A 56 5.20 -16.97 -8.05
N ASN A 57 5.89 -15.98 -7.46
CA ASN A 57 5.88 -15.79 -6.01
C ASN A 57 4.51 -15.31 -5.53
N LYS A 58 3.86 -14.41 -6.27
CA LYS A 58 2.52 -13.95 -5.96
C LYS A 58 1.51 -15.11 -5.98
N ALA A 59 1.54 -15.94 -7.02
CA ALA A 59 0.67 -17.11 -7.12
C ALA A 59 0.87 -18.10 -5.95
N LYS A 60 2.13 -18.39 -5.59
CA LYS A 60 2.44 -19.21 -4.41
C LYS A 60 1.90 -18.61 -3.12
N ASN A 61 2.12 -17.30 -2.93
CA ASN A 61 1.63 -16.59 -1.76
C ASN A 61 0.10 -16.61 -1.69
N LEU A 62 -0.60 -16.37 -2.81
CA LEU A 62 -2.07 -16.40 -2.86
C LEU A 62 -2.63 -17.79 -2.51
N LYS A 63 -2.00 -18.85 -3.01
CA LYS A 63 -2.38 -20.25 -2.68
C LYS A 63 -2.19 -20.53 -1.20
N LEU A 64 -0.99 -20.24 -0.67
CA LEU A 64 -0.67 -20.48 0.75
C LEU A 64 -1.52 -19.60 1.67
N ASN A 65 -1.78 -18.34 1.31
CA ASN A 65 -2.66 -17.44 2.03
C ASN A 65 -4.08 -18.02 2.15
N ALA A 66 -4.63 -18.53 1.04
CA ALA A 66 -5.95 -19.15 1.05
C ALA A 66 -6.00 -20.40 1.96
N GLU A 67 -4.96 -21.24 1.94
CA GLU A 67 -4.84 -22.40 2.83
C GLU A 67 -4.79 -21.96 4.29
N GLN A 68 -3.99 -20.95 4.64
CA GLN A 68 -3.88 -20.40 5.99
C GLN A 68 -5.22 -19.84 6.50
N LEU A 69 -5.97 -19.12 5.63
CA LEU A 69 -7.28 -18.59 5.99
C LEU A 69 -8.30 -19.72 6.29
N LEU A 70 -8.29 -20.79 5.49
CA LEU A 70 -9.15 -21.94 5.70
C LEU A 70 -8.80 -22.73 6.96
N GLU A 71 -7.52 -22.88 7.26
CA GLU A 71 -7.05 -23.71 8.37
C GLU A 71 -7.09 -23.00 9.73
N ARG A 72 -6.91 -21.67 9.75
CA ARG A 72 -6.66 -20.93 10.99
C ARG A 72 -7.68 -19.82 11.27
N HIS A 73 -8.48 -19.42 10.29
CA HIS A 73 -9.35 -18.24 10.37
C HIS A 73 -10.78 -18.48 9.89
N ASP A 74 -11.24 -19.73 9.83
CA ASP A 74 -12.62 -20.08 9.45
C ASP A 74 -13.07 -19.41 8.14
N ASP A 75 -12.21 -19.42 7.10
CA ASP A 75 -12.48 -18.83 5.77
C ASP A 75 -12.65 -17.29 5.79
N LYS A 76 -12.22 -16.61 6.87
CA LYS A 76 -12.35 -15.16 7.05
C LYS A 76 -10.99 -14.48 7.03
N VAL A 77 -10.97 -13.25 6.54
CA VAL A 77 -9.76 -12.38 6.66
C VAL A 77 -9.70 -11.84 8.08
N PRO A 78 -8.60 -12.07 8.83
CA PRO A 78 -8.46 -11.54 10.18
C PRO A 78 -8.33 -10.01 10.18
N ASN A 79 -8.68 -9.39 11.32
CA ASN A 79 -8.71 -7.94 11.47
C ASN A 79 -7.70 -7.40 12.50
N THR A 80 -6.64 -8.15 12.77
CA THR A 80 -5.53 -7.68 13.61
C THR A 80 -4.22 -7.64 12.84
N MET A 81 -3.34 -6.72 13.21
CA MET A 81 -2.00 -6.62 12.60
C MET A 81 -1.21 -7.91 12.73
N ALA A 82 -1.26 -8.53 13.90
CA ALA A 82 -0.51 -9.76 14.20
C ALA A 82 -0.93 -10.90 13.26
N GLU A 83 -2.22 -11.20 13.20
CA GLU A 83 -2.75 -12.29 12.38
C GLU A 83 -2.59 -12.03 10.88
N LEU A 84 -2.82 -10.77 10.42
CA LEU A 84 -2.64 -10.42 9.01
C LEU A 84 -1.19 -10.62 8.56
N THR A 85 -0.22 -10.24 9.38
CA THR A 85 1.21 -10.36 9.01
C THR A 85 1.75 -11.79 9.04
N GLU A 86 1.03 -12.74 9.63
CA GLU A 86 1.33 -14.18 9.54
C GLU A 86 0.88 -14.79 8.20
N LEU A 87 -0.01 -14.13 7.47
CA LEU A 87 -0.49 -14.62 6.18
C LEU A 87 0.57 -14.47 5.09
N ALA A 88 0.67 -15.48 4.24
CA ALA A 88 1.62 -15.49 3.13
C ALA A 88 1.39 -14.30 2.19
N GLY A 89 2.45 -13.55 1.90
CA GLY A 89 2.39 -12.37 1.04
C GLY A 89 1.87 -11.09 1.70
N VAL A 90 1.59 -11.13 3.00
CA VAL A 90 1.10 -9.98 3.77
C VAL A 90 2.21 -9.45 4.67
N GLY A 91 2.79 -8.31 4.30
CA GLY A 91 3.68 -7.56 5.18
C GLY A 91 2.92 -6.47 5.93
N ARG A 92 3.61 -5.77 6.86
CA ARG A 92 3.05 -4.68 7.66
C ARG A 92 2.29 -3.63 6.83
N LYS A 93 2.85 -3.25 5.67
CA LYS A 93 2.20 -2.29 4.76
C LYS A 93 0.85 -2.82 4.24
N THR A 94 0.82 -4.07 3.78
CA THR A 94 -0.41 -4.72 3.29
C THR A 94 -1.45 -4.82 4.41
N ALA A 95 -1.02 -5.24 5.60
CA ALA A 95 -1.89 -5.33 6.77
C ALA A 95 -2.49 -3.97 7.16
N ASN A 96 -1.71 -2.89 7.17
CA ASN A 96 -2.21 -1.53 7.43
C ASN A 96 -3.24 -1.08 6.38
N VAL A 97 -3.03 -1.39 5.09
CA VAL A 97 -4.02 -1.10 4.04
C VAL A 97 -5.32 -1.85 4.31
N MET A 98 -5.24 -3.16 4.58
CA MET A 98 -6.43 -3.97 4.88
C MET A 98 -7.20 -3.46 6.10
N LEU A 99 -6.50 -3.19 7.19
CA LEU A 99 -7.09 -2.67 8.43
C LEU A 99 -7.79 -1.33 8.22
N GLY A 100 -7.15 -0.42 7.48
CA GLY A 100 -7.70 0.90 7.19
C GLY A 100 -8.90 0.85 6.25
N ASP A 101 -8.76 0.16 5.11
CA ASP A 101 -9.77 0.17 4.05
C ASP A 101 -11.05 -0.59 4.43
N ILE A 102 -10.94 -1.67 5.22
CA ILE A 102 -12.10 -2.51 5.56
C ILE A 102 -12.71 -2.11 6.89
N TRP A 103 -11.89 -1.93 7.91
CA TRP A 103 -12.37 -1.78 9.29
C TRP A 103 -12.17 -0.38 9.88
N GLY A 104 -11.52 0.55 9.15
CA GLY A 104 -11.20 1.88 9.67
C GLY A 104 -10.17 1.85 10.82
N ILE A 105 -9.44 0.74 10.96
CA ILE A 105 -8.43 0.55 12.00
C ILE A 105 -7.08 1.08 11.49
N SER A 106 -6.51 2.04 12.20
CA SER A 106 -5.18 2.57 11.88
C SER A 106 -4.19 2.20 12.99
N GLU A 107 -3.30 1.24 12.68
CA GLU A 107 -2.20 0.83 13.58
C GLU A 107 -0.85 1.43 13.19
N GLY A 108 -0.82 2.19 12.09
CA GLY A 108 0.36 2.88 11.62
C GLY A 108 0.09 3.72 10.38
N ILE A 109 1.11 4.44 9.94
CA ILE A 109 1.09 5.24 8.71
C ILE A 109 1.67 4.41 7.57
N VAL A 110 0.90 4.20 6.52
CA VAL A 110 1.37 3.47 5.32
C VAL A 110 2.43 4.31 4.59
N VAL A 111 3.68 3.85 4.62
CA VAL A 111 4.79 4.54 3.95
C VAL A 111 5.08 3.90 2.60
N ASP A 112 4.50 4.46 1.55
CA ASP A 112 4.81 4.13 0.16
C ASP A 112 5.91 5.05 -0.41
N THR A 113 6.16 4.97 -1.70
CA THR A 113 7.17 5.81 -2.37
C THR A 113 6.79 7.31 -2.37
N HIS A 114 5.50 7.66 -2.38
CA HIS A 114 5.03 9.03 -2.29
C HIS A 114 5.20 9.56 -0.87
N VAL A 115 4.69 8.85 0.12
CA VAL A 115 4.81 9.23 1.54
C VAL A 115 6.27 9.39 1.92
N ARG A 116 7.14 8.42 1.59
CA ARG A 116 8.58 8.52 1.85
C ARG A 116 9.18 9.78 1.24
N ARG A 117 8.94 10.02 -0.06
CA ARG A 117 9.51 11.15 -0.79
C ARG A 117 9.00 12.49 -0.25
N LEU A 118 7.68 12.61 -0.09
CA LEU A 118 7.07 13.90 0.29
C LEU A 118 7.38 14.26 1.74
N SER A 119 7.32 13.31 2.67
CA SER A 119 7.65 13.57 4.08
C SER A 119 9.08 14.08 4.26
N ASN A 120 10.03 13.56 3.46
CA ASN A 120 11.41 14.07 3.42
C ASN A 120 11.47 15.46 2.77
N LEU A 121 10.78 15.71 1.65
CA LEU A 121 10.79 17.01 0.97
C LEU A 121 10.16 18.11 1.82
N ILE A 122 9.04 17.82 2.47
CA ILE A 122 8.35 18.75 3.38
C ILE A 122 9.25 19.06 4.60
N GLY A 123 10.05 18.08 5.04
CA GLY A 123 10.97 18.21 6.17
C GLY A 123 10.40 17.66 7.46
N LEU A 124 9.41 16.77 7.39
CA LEU A 124 8.85 16.07 8.56
C LEU A 124 9.75 14.95 9.06
N VAL A 125 10.52 14.35 8.15
CA VAL A 125 11.48 13.27 8.45
C VAL A 125 12.74 13.46 7.61
N ASP A 126 13.84 12.80 8.03
CA ASP A 126 15.09 12.72 7.26
C ASP A 126 15.59 11.27 7.28
N ASN A 127 14.90 10.40 6.56
CA ASN A 127 15.25 8.98 6.50
C ASN A 127 14.75 8.34 5.19
N GLN A 128 15.36 7.21 4.80
CA GLN A 128 14.93 6.44 3.62
C GLN A 128 14.31 5.08 3.98
N ASN A 129 14.45 4.63 5.22
CA ASN A 129 13.84 3.38 5.68
C ASN A 129 12.36 3.61 6.02
N PRO A 130 11.41 2.91 5.35
CA PRO A 130 9.98 3.10 5.57
C PRO A 130 9.53 2.88 7.01
N GLU A 131 10.11 1.91 7.72
CA GLU A 131 9.74 1.60 9.12
C GLU A 131 10.18 2.71 10.08
N ILE A 132 11.33 3.33 9.82
CA ILE A 132 11.80 4.47 10.61
C ILE A 132 10.91 5.69 10.32
N ILE A 133 10.61 5.94 9.05
CA ILE A 133 9.71 7.03 8.62
C ILE A 133 8.33 6.87 9.28
N GLU A 134 7.74 5.67 9.25
CA GLU A 134 6.46 5.39 9.90
C GLU A 134 6.51 5.80 11.38
N ARG A 135 7.52 5.33 12.12
CA ARG A 135 7.68 5.64 13.55
C ARG A 135 7.87 7.13 13.84
N GLU A 136 8.61 7.84 12.99
CA GLU A 136 8.81 9.29 13.13
C GLU A 136 7.52 10.06 12.84
N LEU A 137 6.82 9.73 11.78
CA LEU A 137 5.55 10.34 11.43
C LEU A 137 4.46 10.11 12.49
N MET A 138 4.40 8.90 13.06
CA MET A 138 3.46 8.57 14.14
C MET A 138 3.65 9.40 15.41
N LYS A 139 4.84 9.99 15.62
CA LYS A 139 5.10 10.91 16.75
C LYS A 139 4.51 12.31 16.53
N VAL A 140 4.41 12.74 15.28
CA VAL A 140 4.02 14.12 14.92
C VAL A 140 2.60 14.21 14.34
N ILE A 141 2.11 13.13 13.73
CA ILE A 141 0.76 13.07 13.17
C ILE A 141 -0.21 12.49 14.21
N PRO A 142 -1.32 13.15 14.53
CA PRO A 142 -2.33 12.59 15.42
C PRO A 142 -2.87 11.24 14.91
N LYS A 143 -3.08 10.28 15.82
CA LYS A 143 -3.50 8.90 15.48
C LYS A 143 -4.74 8.85 14.57
N LYS A 144 -5.72 9.71 14.83
CA LYS A 144 -6.95 9.82 14.03
C LYS A 144 -6.73 10.14 12.55
N ASN A 145 -5.57 10.70 12.20
CA ASN A 145 -5.22 11.14 10.85
C ASN A 145 -4.24 10.18 10.14
N TRP A 146 -3.78 9.09 10.78
CA TRP A 146 -2.74 8.22 10.20
C TRP A 146 -3.14 7.59 8.86
N TYR A 147 -4.39 7.12 8.78
CA TYR A 147 -4.92 6.54 7.55
C TYR A 147 -5.01 7.60 6.43
N GLU A 148 -5.64 8.73 6.70
CA GLU A 148 -5.84 9.80 5.72
C GLU A 148 -4.54 10.46 5.28
N TYR A 149 -3.56 10.59 6.18
CA TYR A 149 -2.25 11.19 5.89
C TYR A 149 -1.57 10.54 4.69
N SER A 150 -1.56 9.21 4.64
CA SER A 150 -0.97 8.48 3.52
C SER A 150 -1.68 8.77 2.21
N HIS A 151 -3.01 8.79 2.23
CA HIS A 151 -3.83 9.09 1.05
C HIS A 151 -3.61 10.53 0.55
N PHE A 152 -3.61 11.51 1.45
CA PHE A 152 -3.35 12.91 1.08
C PHE A 152 -1.98 13.07 0.43
N LEU A 153 -0.93 12.45 0.96
CA LEU A 153 0.40 12.54 0.37
C LEU A 153 0.50 11.82 -0.98
N ILE A 154 -0.21 10.71 -1.16
CA ILE A 154 -0.26 10.01 -2.46
C ILE A 154 -0.94 10.91 -3.50
N LEU A 155 -2.11 11.47 -3.19
CA LEU A 155 -2.84 12.37 -4.09
C LEU A 155 -2.03 13.64 -4.40
N HIS A 156 -1.47 14.28 -3.38
CA HIS A 156 -0.60 15.46 -3.53
C HIS A 156 0.64 15.15 -4.38
N GLY A 157 1.22 13.97 -4.22
CA GLY A 157 2.37 13.51 -5.00
C GLY A 157 2.06 13.20 -6.47
N ARG A 158 0.82 12.87 -6.77
CA ARG A 158 0.35 12.63 -8.15
C ARG A 158 -0.02 13.93 -8.87
N ASP A 159 -0.60 14.89 -8.19
CA ASP A 159 -1.11 16.14 -8.79
C ASP A 159 -0.14 17.33 -8.68
N LYS A 160 0.30 17.65 -7.48
CA LYS A 160 1.12 18.85 -7.20
C LYS A 160 2.61 18.56 -7.06
N CYS A 161 3.00 17.71 -6.14
CA CYS A 161 4.40 17.39 -5.86
C CYS A 161 4.91 16.25 -6.75
N ILE A 162 4.85 16.43 -8.07
CA ILE A 162 5.29 15.45 -9.06
C ILE A 162 6.81 15.28 -9.00
N ALA A 163 7.31 14.04 -9.04
CA ALA A 163 8.72 13.72 -8.77
C ALA A 163 9.73 14.50 -9.64
N ARG A 164 9.46 14.69 -10.94
CA ARG A 164 10.38 15.36 -11.87
C ARG A 164 10.08 16.83 -12.08
N ARG A 165 8.83 17.27 -11.87
CA ARG A 165 8.37 18.65 -12.12
C ARG A 165 7.33 19.06 -11.08
N PRO A 166 7.74 19.27 -9.81
CA PRO A 166 6.81 19.70 -8.78
C PRO A 166 6.33 21.14 -9.03
N LYS A 167 5.02 21.35 -8.87
CA LYS A 167 4.35 22.65 -9.05
C LYS A 167 4.44 23.47 -7.76
N CYS A 168 5.66 23.77 -7.30
CA CYS A 168 5.90 24.33 -5.97
C CYS A 168 5.26 25.71 -5.75
N GLN A 169 5.18 26.55 -6.79
CA GLN A 169 4.57 27.89 -6.67
C GLN A 169 3.06 27.83 -6.47
N GLU A 170 2.40 26.79 -6.99
CA GLU A 170 0.95 26.56 -6.88
C GLU A 170 0.60 25.63 -5.73
N CYS A 171 1.57 25.27 -4.89
CA CYS A 171 1.38 24.28 -3.83
C CYS A 171 0.85 24.97 -2.55
N GLU A 172 -0.24 24.47 -2.04
CA GLU A 172 -0.95 25.01 -0.88
C GLU A 172 -0.12 24.98 0.41
N ILE A 173 0.86 24.08 0.48
CA ILE A 173 1.77 23.93 1.65
C ILE A 173 3.18 24.46 1.38
N ASN A 174 3.39 25.27 0.34
CA ASN A 174 4.73 25.75 -0.01
C ASN A 174 5.37 26.61 1.10
N SER A 175 4.57 27.37 1.84
CA SER A 175 5.04 28.24 2.93
C SER A 175 5.71 27.51 4.09
N VAL A 176 5.41 26.20 4.26
CA VAL A 176 5.97 25.35 5.33
C VAL A 176 6.86 24.23 4.78
N CYS A 177 7.08 24.21 3.45
CA CYS A 177 7.82 23.15 2.79
C CYS A 177 9.32 23.46 2.75
N LYS A 178 10.15 22.66 3.42
CA LYS A 178 11.61 22.78 3.47
C LYS A 178 12.26 22.74 2.07
N TYR A 179 11.73 21.92 1.17
CA TYR A 179 12.23 21.84 -0.21
C TYR A 179 12.01 23.17 -0.95
N TYR A 180 10.82 23.77 -0.85
CA TYR A 180 10.52 25.05 -1.49
C TYR A 180 11.34 26.21 -0.90
N GLU A 181 11.49 26.25 0.42
CA GLU A 181 12.38 27.22 1.08
C GLU A 181 13.81 27.16 0.52
N ASN A 182 14.35 25.95 0.35
CA ASN A 182 15.69 25.75 -0.21
C ASN A 182 15.77 26.15 -1.70
N LEU A 183 14.69 25.97 -2.49
CA LEU A 183 14.65 26.44 -3.88
C LEU A 183 14.73 27.96 -3.97
N ILE A 184 13.94 28.67 -3.15
CA ILE A 184 13.97 30.16 -3.14
C ILE A 184 15.35 30.69 -2.71
N LYS A 185 15.98 30.09 -1.70
CA LYS A 185 17.32 30.48 -1.26
C LYS A 185 18.35 30.32 -2.36
N LYS A 186 18.27 29.25 -3.18
CA LYS A 186 19.19 29.05 -4.32
C LYS A 186 18.98 30.01 -5.50
N GLN A 187 17.79 30.56 -5.67
CA GLN A 187 17.49 31.54 -6.74
C GLN A 187 17.89 32.97 -6.38
N LYS A 188 18.21 33.23 -5.10
CA LYS A 188 18.65 34.54 -4.61
C LYS A 188 20.18 34.71 -4.55
N ILE A 189 20.92 33.68 -4.96
CA ILE A 189 22.39 33.68 -5.12
C ILE A 189 22.72 33.73 -6.60
#